data_9b815a1c11d76193e1a841028a04633c
#
_entry.id   9b815a1c11d76193e1a841028a04633c
#
_cell.length_a   1.000
_cell.length_b   1.000
_cell.length_c   1.000
_cell.angle_alpha   90.00
_cell.angle_beta   90.00
_cell.angle_gamma   90.00
#
_symmetry.space_group_name_H-M   'P 1'
#
loop_
_entity.id
_entity.type
_entity.pdbx_description
1 polymer ?
#
loop_
_entity_poly.entity_id
_entity_poly.type
_entity_poly.pdbx_seq_one_letter_code
_entity_poly.pdbx_strand_id
1 'polypeptide(L)'
;MNPKSFKSIFLTSGLLLVFCWFGHSAAQEGLLFDLKAVADRSAPEVEKILGKPSKVVDDVFRGTRGSTYPAIRGTYMNGAVEITYLEGGARYLTVWVQKLSGKYQEYSYPKGGWSFLRDLGLDPNTTAEISNQATTRWRNLPGIYEINIFPTAENKIWYVHVLTNRIYQ
;
A
#
# COMPACT_ATOMS: atom_id res chain seq x y z
N MET A 1 30.09 -69.85 36.83
CA MET A 1 30.60 -68.68 36.12
C MET A 1 29.46 -68.09 35.33
N ASN A 2 29.04 -66.88 35.74
CA ASN A 2 27.78 -66.27 35.26
C ASN A 2 28.14 -64.93 34.54
N PRO A 3 27.82 -64.77 33.24
CA PRO A 3 28.05 -63.50 32.57
C PRO A 3 26.86 -62.53 32.77
N LYS A 4 27.17 -61.35 33.26
CA LYS A 4 26.24 -60.27 33.56
C LYS A 4 25.64 -59.68 32.30
N SER A 5 24.29 -59.62 32.27
CA SER A 5 23.48 -58.93 31.29
C SER A 5 23.69 -57.41 31.39
N PHE A 6 24.12 -56.77 30.28
CA PHE A 6 24.16 -55.34 30.12
C PHE A 6 22.81 -54.87 29.48
N LYS A 7 22.00 -54.16 30.28
CA LYS A 7 20.81 -53.51 29.76
C LYS A 7 21.22 -52.16 29.15
N SER A 8 21.10 -52.06 27.85
CA SER A 8 21.24 -50.82 27.09
C SER A 8 19.97 -49.98 27.26
N ILE A 9 20.11 -48.81 27.83
CA ILE A 9 19.06 -47.81 27.94
C ILE A 9 19.15 -46.92 26.67
N PHE A 10 18.19 -47.10 25.76
CA PHE A 10 18.01 -46.18 24.65
C PHE A 10 17.31 -44.92 25.15
N LEU A 11 18.06 -43.82 25.23
CA LEU A 11 17.53 -42.49 25.45
C LEU A 11 17.06 -41.93 24.10
N THR A 12 15.75 -42.00 23.85
CA THR A 12 15.12 -41.37 22.69
C THR A 12 15.00 -39.85 22.97
N SER A 13 15.96 -39.10 22.47
CA SER A 13 15.89 -37.63 22.43
C SER A 13 14.86 -37.21 21.37
N GLY A 14 13.66 -36.88 21.83
CA GLY A 14 12.64 -36.28 21.00
C GLY A 14 13.05 -34.85 20.58
N LEU A 15 13.49 -34.69 19.34
CA LEU A 15 13.75 -33.41 18.72
C LEU A 15 12.40 -32.76 18.37
N LEU A 16 11.93 -31.81 19.21
CA LEU A 16 10.74 -31.00 18.95
C LEU A 16 11.11 -29.96 17.89
N LEU A 17 10.81 -30.28 16.62
CA LEU A 17 10.86 -29.30 15.52
C LEU A 17 9.68 -28.32 15.69
N VAL A 18 9.95 -27.17 16.30
CA VAL A 18 9.05 -26.02 16.29
C VAL A 18 9.09 -25.44 14.89
N PHE A 19 8.12 -25.82 14.05
CA PHE A 19 7.86 -25.13 12.80
C PHE A 19 7.27 -23.74 13.12
N CYS A 20 8.14 -22.73 13.18
CA CYS A 20 7.70 -21.34 13.07
C CYS A 20 7.10 -21.16 11.68
N TRP A 21 5.79 -21.28 11.59
CA TRP A 21 5.04 -20.79 10.45
C TRP A 21 5.17 -19.26 10.42
N PHE A 22 6.24 -18.76 9.79
CA PHE A 22 6.23 -17.42 9.26
C PHE A 22 5.19 -17.42 8.13
N GLY A 23 4.00 -16.93 8.45
CA GLY A 23 3.02 -16.61 7.45
C GLY A 23 3.60 -15.58 6.49
N HIS A 24 4.28 -16.06 5.44
CA HIS A 24 4.51 -15.27 4.26
C HIS A 24 3.12 -15.07 3.66
N SER A 25 2.51 -13.90 3.90
CA SER A 25 1.48 -13.45 2.97
C SER A 25 2.16 -13.48 1.60
N ALA A 26 1.71 -14.40 0.76
CA ALA A 26 2.12 -14.45 -0.63
C ALA A 26 1.85 -13.05 -1.19
N ALA A 27 2.89 -12.25 -1.35
CA ALA A 27 2.81 -10.99 -2.07
C ALA A 27 2.32 -11.40 -3.45
N GLN A 28 1.11 -10.98 -3.79
CA GLN A 28 0.50 -11.27 -5.08
C GLN A 28 1.44 -10.68 -6.12
N GLU A 29 2.14 -11.54 -6.88
CA GLU A 29 3.19 -11.12 -7.81
C GLU A 29 2.68 -9.99 -8.69
N GLY A 30 3.29 -8.82 -8.57
CA GLY A 30 2.98 -7.66 -9.40
C GLY A 30 2.24 -6.51 -8.72
N LEU A 31 1.70 -6.66 -7.51
CA LEU A 31 1.09 -5.52 -6.80
C LEU A 31 2.17 -4.61 -6.20
N LEU A 32 1.94 -3.30 -6.26
CA LEU A 32 2.69 -2.33 -5.46
C LEU A 32 2.28 -2.47 -3.99
N PHE A 33 0.98 -2.42 -3.74
CA PHE A 33 0.29 -2.78 -2.51
C PHE A 33 -1.22 -2.84 -2.78
N ASP A 34 -1.97 -3.50 -1.90
CA ASP A 34 -3.44 -3.50 -1.95
C ASP A 34 -3.98 -2.21 -1.33
N LEU A 35 -4.46 -1.30 -2.18
CA LEU A 35 -5.00 -0.01 -1.75
C LEU A 35 -6.19 -0.15 -0.81
N LYS A 36 -7.05 -1.16 -1.00
CA LYS A 36 -8.21 -1.41 -0.15
C LYS A 36 -7.81 -1.88 1.25
N ALA A 37 -6.69 -2.59 1.35
CA ALA A 37 -6.15 -3.01 2.64
C ALA A 37 -5.57 -1.83 3.43
N VAL A 38 -5.15 -0.74 2.76
CA VAL A 38 -4.58 0.47 3.36
C VAL A 38 -5.64 1.52 3.65
N ALA A 39 -6.64 1.66 2.76
CA ALA A 39 -7.69 2.67 2.87
C ALA A 39 -8.43 2.60 4.22
N ASP A 40 -8.59 3.75 4.87
CA ASP A 40 -9.26 3.93 6.16
C ASP A 40 -8.59 3.23 7.36
N ARG A 41 -7.43 2.61 7.18
CA ARG A 41 -6.70 1.93 8.25
C ARG A 41 -5.94 2.91 9.13
N SER A 42 -5.78 2.53 10.39
CA SER A 42 -4.91 3.23 11.33
C SER A 42 -3.42 3.10 10.95
N ALA A 43 -2.58 4.03 11.42
CA ALA A 43 -1.15 3.98 11.14
C ALA A 43 -0.48 2.65 11.53
N PRO A 44 -0.77 2.01 12.69
CA PRO A 44 -0.21 0.69 13.02
C PRO A 44 -0.66 -0.44 12.08
N GLU A 45 -1.87 -0.36 11.50
CA GLU A 45 -2.33 -1.35 10.52
C GLU A 45 -1.64 -1.16 9.16
N VAL A 46 -1.49 0.10 8.72
CA VAL A 46 -0.75 0.44 7.51
C VAL A 46 0.72 0.02 7.61
N GLU A 47 1.35 0.19 8.78
CA GLU A 47 2.73 -0.24 9.02
C GLU A 47 2.92 -1.76 8.81
N LYS A 48 1.91 -2.57 9.13
CA LYS A 48 1.95 -4.03 8.86
C LYS A 48 1.95 -4.36 7.37
N ILE A 49 1.41 -3.47 6.54
CA ILE A 49 1.27 -3.66 5.08
C ILE A 49 2.46 -3.06 4.33
N LEU A 50 2.81 -1.81 4.63
CA LEU A 50 3.83 -1.03 3.91
C LEU A 50 5.19 -1.02 4.58
N GLY A 51 5.32 -1.61 5.79
CA GLY A 51 6.50 -1.48 6.64
C GLY A 51 6.50 -0.16 7.41
N LYS A 52 7.56 0.03 8.23
CA LYS A 52 7.71 1.24 9.04
C LYS A 52 7.83 2.50 8.17
N PRO A 53 7.16 3.61 8.56
CA PRO A 53 7.37 4.88 7.87
C PRO A 53 8.80 5.39 8.10
N SER A 54 9.39 5.94 7.06
CA SER A 54 10.70 6.62 7.15
C SER A 54 10.60 7.99 7.82
N LYS A 55 9.39 8.57 7.84
CA LYS A 55 9.10 9.86 8.45
C LYS A 55 7.65 9.92 8.89
N VAL A 56 7.41 10.52 10.08
CA VAL A 56 6.07 10.86 10.58
C VAL A 56 6.10 12.31 11.03
N VAL A 57 5.10 13.10 10.64
CA VAL A 57 4.99 14.52 11.02
C VAL A 57 3.54 14.86 11.34
N ASP A 58 3.36 15.76 12.29
CA ASP A 58 2.09 16.46 12.47
C ASP A 58 1.86 17.38 11.26
N ASP A 59 0.64 17.42 10.76
CA ASP A 59 0.26 18.16 9.56
C ASP A 59 -1.12 18.78 9.72
N VAL A 60 -1.50 19.61 8.76
CA VAL A 60 -2.85 20.16 8.63
C VAL A 60 -3.34 19.90 7.22
N PHE A 61 -4.32 19.03 7.11
CA PHE A 61 -4.97 18.79 5.83
C PHE A 61 -5.93 19.94 5.50
N ARG A 62 -5.85 20.44 4.27
CA ARG A 62 -6.74 21.47 3.76
C ARG A 62 -7.66 20.90 2.70
N GLY A 63 -8.95 20.81 3.02
CA GLY A 63 -9.97 20.41 2.07
C GLY A 63 -10.22 21.49 1.01
N THR A 64 -10.81 21.12 -0.10
CA THR A 64 -11.07 22.02 -1.26
C THR A 64 -11.99 23.19 -0.95
N ARG A 65 -12.80 23.10 0.11
CA ARG A 65 -13.71 24.17 0.55
C ARG A 65 -13.09 25.08 1.63
N GLY A 66 -11.77 25.00 1.83
CA GLY A 66 -11.07 25.77 2.85
C GLY A 66 -11.16 25.22 4.28
N SER A 67 -11.82 24.10 4.49
CA SER A 67 -11.82 23.40 5.77
C SER A 67 -10.42 22.89 6.11
N THR A 68 -10.04 22.96 7.38
CA THR A 68 -8.75 22.45 7.86
C THR A 68 -9.00 21.38 8.90
N TYR A 69 -8.19 20.30 8.84
CA TYR A 69 -8.28 19.15 9.72
C TYR A 69 -6.91 18.85 10.31
N PRO A 70 -6.78 18.64 11.64
CA PRO A 70 -5.56 18.09 12.22
C PRO A 70 -5.25 16.75 11.55
N ALA A 71 -4.00 16.55 11.17
CA ALA A 71 -3.57 15.38 10.43
C ALA A 71 -2.22 14.88 10.94
N ILE A 72 -1.93 13.61 10.66
CA ILE A 72 -0.60 13.03 10.78
C ILE A 72 -0.23 12.53 9.39
N ARG A 73 0.97 12.86 8.92
CA ARG A 73 1.49 12.37 7.65
C ARG A 73 2.63 11.39 7.86
N GLY A 74 2.45 10.17 7.35
CA GLY A 74 3.48 9.13 7.29
C GLY A 74 4.05 9.02 5.88
N THR A 75 5.38 8.82 5.77
CA THR A 75 6.09 8.63 4.51
C THR A 75 6.65 7.20 4.48
N TYR A 76 6.30 6.43 3.46
CA TYR A 76 6.60 5.00 3.32
C TYR A 76 7.36 4.74 2.03
N MET A 77 7.86 3.49 1.87
CA MET A 77 8.48 3.00 0.62
C MET A 77 9.54 3.97 0.08
N ASN A 78 10.49 4.37 0.93
CA ASN A 78 11.56 5.32 0.60
C ASN A 78 11.07 6.66 0.01
N GLY A 79 9.91 7.14 0.48
CA GLY A 79 9.34 8.41 0.05
C GLY A 79 8.42 8.31 -1.16
N ALA A 80 8.19 7.10 -1.68
CA ALA A 80 7.28 6.92 -2.81
C ALA A 80 5.80 6.97 -2.42
N VAL A 81 5.45 6.68 -1.16
CA VAL A 81 4.07 6.71 -0.66
C VAL A 81 3.97 7.65 0.53
N GLU A 82 3.11 8.64 0.44
CA GLU A 82 2.75 9.52 1.54
C GLU A 82 1.29 9.28 1.92
N ILE A 83 1.03 9.10 3.20
CA ILE A 83 -0.32 8.85 3.73
C ILE A 83 -0.65 9.90 4.77
N THR A 84 -1.77 10.58 4.56
CA THR A 84 -2.33 11.53 5.53
C THR A 84 -3.46 10.83 6.30
N TYR A 85 -3.27 10.75 7.59
CA TYR A 85 -4.24 10.19 8.53
C TYR A 85 -5.10 11.33 9.08
N LEU A 86 -6.40 11.20 8.89
CA LEU A 86 -7.43 12.10 9.43
C LEU A 86 -8.35 11.27 10.33
N GLU A 87 -8.61 11.75 11.54
CA GLU A 87 -9.41 11.01 12.52
C GLU A 87 -8.93 9.57 12.75
N GLY A 88 -7.61 9.39 12.71
CA GLY A 88 -6.96 8.09 12.94
C GLY A 88 -6.95 7.13 11.75
N GLY A 89 -7.60 7.45 10.63
CA GLY A 89 -7.64 6.61 9.43
C GLY A 89 -6.85 7.18 8.25
N ALA A 90 -6.31 6.30 7.41
CA ALA A 90 -5.62 6.65 6.15
C ALA A 90 -6.64 7.19 5.13
N ARG A 91 -6.81 8.52 5.06
CA ARG A 91 -7.86 9.18 4.28
C ARG A 91 -7.37 9.73 2.95
N TYR A 92 -6.12 10.16 2.88
CA TYR A 92 -5.55 10.72 1.68
C TYR A 92 -4.17 10.12 1.43
N LEU A 93 -3.95 9.62 0.23
CA LEU A 93 -2.67 9.01 -0.15
C LEU A 93 -2.13 9.71 -1.40
N THR A 94 -0.81 9.91 -1.42
CA THR A 94 -0.08 10.31 -2.62
C THR A 94 0.94 9.23 -2.95
N VAL A 95 0.90 8.70 -4.16
CA VAL A 95 1.92 7.78 -4.67
C VAL A 95 2.75 8.51 -5.72
N TRP A 96 4.01 8.78 -5.40
CA TRP A 96 4.98 9.40 -6.29
C TRP A 96 5.57 8.33 -7.21
N VAL A 97 4.96 8.14 -8.37
CA VAL A 97 5.31 7.04 -9.30
C VAL A 97 6.76 7.15 -9.77
N GLN A 98 7.26 8.37 -9.92
CA GLN A 98 8.65 8.62 -10.31
C GLN A 98 9.70 8.21 -9.26
N LYS A 99 9.28 8.05 -8.00
CA LYS A 99 10.14 7.53 -6.93
C LYS A 99 10.14 6.00 -6.85
N LEU A 100 9.22 5.35 -7.56
CA LEU A 100 9.20 3.89 -7.70
C LEU A 100 10.21 3.46 -8.75
N SER A 101 10.77 2.25 -8.60
CA SER A 101 11.72 1.67 -9.55
C SER A 101 11.07 0.70 -10.52
N GLY A 102 11.81 0.30 -11.55
CA GLY A 102 11.40 -0.73 -12.51
C GLY A 102 10.23 -0.30 -13.39
N LYS A 103 9.28 -1.20 -13.58
CA LYS A 103 8.15 -1.05 -14.54
C LYS A 103 7.33 0.22 -14.36
N TYR A 104 7.29 0.80 -13.17
CA TYR A 104 6.46 1.97 -12.88
C TYR A 104 6.91 3.22 -13.61
N GLN A 105 8.22 3.36 -13.85
CA GLN A 105 8.78 4.49 -14.60
C GLN A 105 8.48 4.41 -16.11
N GLU A 106 8.08 3.24 -16.60
CA GLU A 106 7.74 3.02 -18.00
C GLU A 106 6.27 3.30 -18.32
N TYR A 107 5.42 3.48 -17.30
CA TYR A 107 3.99 3.68 -17.50
C TYR A 107 3.71 5.00 -18.20
N SER A 108 3.28 4.88 -19.45
CA SER A 108 2.86 6.02 -20.28
C SER A 108 1.44 6.44 -19.91
N TYR A 109 1.23 7.73 -19.78
CA TYR A 109 -0.09 8.32 -19.55
C TYR A 109 -0.84 8.46 -20.89
N PRO A 110 -2.18 8.30 -20.96
CA PRO A 110 -3.06 7.84 -19.87
C PRO A 110 -3.14 6.32 -19.72
N LYS A 111 -2.76 5.53 -20.73
CA LYS A 111 -2.93 4.07 -20.76
C LYS A 111 -2.29 3.36 -19.57
N GLY A 112 -1.14 3.80 -19.13
CA GLY A 112 -0.46 3.27 -17.95
C GLY A 112 -1.26 3.44 -16.66
N GLY A 113 -2.22 4.36 -16.61
CA GLY A 113 -3.09 4.57 -15.46
C GLY A 113 -3.92 3.34 -15.11
N TRP A 114 -4.47 2.64 -16.10
CA TRP A 114 -5.21 1.39 -15.87
C TRP A 114 -4.29 0.26 -15.38
N SER A 115 -3.07 0.17 -15.92
CA SER A 115 -2.08 -0.77 -15.41
C SER A 115 -1.70 -0.45 -13.97
N PHE A 116 -1.61 0.84 -13.62
CA PHE A 116 -1.32 1.27 -12.26
C PHE A 116 -2.47 0.96 -11.29
N LEU A 117 -3.75 1.06 -11.72
CA LEU A 117 -4.88 0.59 -10.90
C LEU A 117 -4.72 -0.88 -10.51
N ARG A 118 -4.35 -1.74 -11.46
CA ARG A 118 -4.10 -3.15 -11.17
C ARG A 118 -3.00 -3.33 -10.12
N ASP A 119 -1.92 -2.55 -10.23
CA ASP A 119 -0.81 -2.62 -9.28
C ASP A 119 -1.18 -2.09 -7.88
N LEU A 120 -2.28 -1.35 -7.77
CA LEU A 120 -2.94 -0.96 -6.52
C LEU A 120 -4.05 -1.95 -6.07
N GLY A 121 -4.17 -3.12 -6.69
CA GLY A 121 -5.19 -4.11 -6.34
C GLY A 121 -6.61 -3.77 -6.81
N LEU A 122 -6.74 -2.88 -7.80
CA LEU A 122 -8.03 -2.46 -8.36
C LEU A 122 -8.25 -3.06 -9.75
N ASP A 123 -9.51 -3.10 -10.19
CA ASP A 123 -9.86 -3.60 -11.53
C ASP A 123 -9.37 -2.63 -12.61
N PRO A 124 -8.43 -3.04 -13.46
CA PRO A 124 -7.91 -2.19 -14.53
C PRO A 124 -8.94 -1.93 -15.66
N ASN A 125 -10.08 -2.63 -15.69
CA ASN A 125 -11.14 -2.42 -16.66
C ASN A 125 -12.16 -1.37 -16.22
N THR A 126 -11.98 -0.79 -15.02
CA THR A 126 -12.89 0.25 -14.52
C THR A 126 -12.85 1.47 -15.44
N THR A 127 -14.02 1.93 -15.86
CA THR A 127 -14.15 3.13 -16.68
C THR A 127 -13.80 4.38 -15.90
N ALA A 128 -12.91 5.21 -16.43
CA ALA A 128 -12.60 6.52 -15.87
C ALA A 128 -13.77 7.49 -16.08
N GLU A 129 -14.06 8.31 -15.06
CA GLU A 129 -15.03 9.41 -15.17
C GLU A 129 -14.50 10.52 -16.08
N ILE A 130 -13.21 10.82 -15.94
CA ILE A 130 -12.48 11.80 -16.74
C ILE A 130 -11.19 11.14 -17.23
N SER A 131 -10.85 11.35 -18.49
CA SER A 131 -9.52 11.03 -19.03
C SER A 131 -9.19 12.07 -20.10
N ASN A 132 -8.22 12.94 -19.80
CA ASN A 132 -7.73 13.99 -20.67
C ASN A 132 -6.22 14.18 -20.50
N GLN A 133 -5.62 15.20 -21.10
CA GLN A 133 -4.17 15.45 -21.02
C GLN A 133 -3.69 15.87 -19.63
N ALA A 134 -4.57 16.34 -18.75
CA ALA A 134 -4.19 16.85 -17.43
C ALA A 134 -4.39 15.82 -16.32
N THR A 135 -5.40 14.95 -16.43
CA THR A 135 -5.70 13.95 -15.40
C THR A 135 -6.57 12.82 -15.93
N THR A 136 -6.40 11.64 -15.32
CA THR A 136 -7.38 10.54 -15.43
C THR A 136 -7.95 10.29 -14.04
N ARG A 137 -9.29 10.30 -13.92
CA ARG A 137 -9.99 10.22 -12.65
C ARG A 137 -11.01 9.10 -12.63
N TRP A 138 -11.04 8.36 -11.54
CA TRP A 138 -12.07 7.39 -11.19
C TRP A 138 -12.73 7.81 -9.88
N ARG A 139 -14.04 7.60 -9.79
CA ARG A 139 -14.81 7.85 -8.56
C ARG A 139 -15.68 6.66 -8.18
N ASN A 140 -16.05 6.66 -6.88
CA ASN A 140 -16.97 5.69 -6.31
C ASN A 140 -16.54 4.23 -6.53
N LEU A 141 -15.24 3.98 -6.45
CA LEU A 141 -14.69 2.63 -6.41
C LEU A 141 -14.99 1.99 -5.04
N PRO A 142 -15.15 0.64 -4.97
CA PRO A 142 -15.40 -0.01 -3.68
C PRO A 142 -14.34 0.31 -2.63
N GLY A 143 -14.72 1.06 -1.57
CA GLY A 143 -13.82 1.48 -0.49
C GLY A 143 -12.91 2.67 -0.82
N ILE A 144 -13.02 3.26 -2.02
CA ILE A 144 -12.24 4.40 -2.46
C ILE A 144 -13.18 5.44 -3.09
N TYR A 145 -13.16 6.66 -2.57
CA TYR A 145 -14.01 7.71 -3.11
C TYR A 145 -13.50 8.24 -4.45
N GLU A 146 -12.20 8.54 -4.54
CA GLU A 146 -11.62 9.12 -5.75
C GLU A 146 -10.15 8.72 -5.94
N ILE A 147 -9.77 8.45 -7.17
CA ILE A 147 -8.37 8.31 -7.59
C ILE A 147 -8.15 9.27 -8.75
N ASN A 148 -7.08 10.06 -8.66
CA ASN A 148 -6.62 10.94 -9.72
C ASN A 148 -5.18 10.57 -10.09
N ILE A 149 -4.92 10.38 -11.37
CA ILE A 149 -3.58 10.17 -11.93
C ILE A 149 -3.19 11.41 -12.71
N PHE A 150 -2.00 11.93 -12.44
CA PHE A 150 -1.45 13.13 -13.05
C PHE A 150 -0.21 12.81 -13.87
N PRO A 151 -0.13 13.31 -15.12
CA PRO A 151 1.03 13.10 -15.99
C PRO A 151 2.17 14.09 -15.71
N THR A 152 3.36 13.72 -16.17
CA THR A 152 4.45 14.66 -16.45
C THR A 152 4.25 15.31 -17.82
N ALA A 153 5.06 16.35 -18.13
CA ALA A 153 5.12 16.93 -19.47
C ALA A 153 5.51 15.92 -20.56
N GLU A 154 6.18 14.83 -20.20
CA GLU A 154 6.64 13.75 -21.10
C GLU A 154 5.62 12.61 -21.25
N ASN A 155 4.36 12.82 -20.81
CA ASN A 155 3.32 11.79 -20.82
C ASN A 155 3.69 10.52 -20.04
N LYS A 156 4.42 10.65 -18.94
CA LYS A 156 4.60 9.60 -17.94
C LYS A 156 3.67 9.84 -16.77
N ILE A 157 3.38 8.84 -15.98
CA ILE A 157 2.66 9.04 -14.73
C ILE A 157 3.60 9.74 -13.73
N TRP A 158 3.22 10.89 -13.22
CA TRP A 158 3.98 11.61 -12.21
C TRP A 158 3.63 11.15 -10.81
N TYR A 159 2.37 11.34 -10.42
CA TYR A 159 1.86 10.91 -9.13
C TYR A 159 0.39 10.54 -9.21
N VAL A 160 -0.06 9.83 -8.20
CA VAL A 160 -1.45 9.41 -8.02
C VAL A 160 -1.94 9.92 -6.67
N HIS A 161 -3.08 10.59 -6.68
CA HIS A 161 -3.82 10.94 -5.47
C HIS A 161 -4.97 9.98 -5.25
N VAL A 162 -5.16 9.58 -4.01
CA VAL A 162 -6.28 8.75 -3.57
C VAL A 162 -6.97 9.44 -2.42
N LEU A 163 -8.28 9.54 -2.49
CA LEU A 163 -9.15 9.99 -1.42
C LEU A 163 -10.12 8.87 -1.07
N THR A 164 -10.09 8.41 0.18
CA THR A 164 -10.91 7.28 0.60
C THR A 164 -12.32 7.70 1.03
N ASN A 165 -12.50 8.96 1.42
CA ASN A 165 -13.78 9.46 1.91
C ASN A 165 -14.11 10.85 1.35
N ARG A 166 -15.38 11.06 0.97
CA ARG A 166 -15.90 12.31 0.40
C ARG A 166 -15.88 13.50 1.36
N ILE A 167 -15.95 13.26 2.67
CA ILE A 167 -16.08 14.33 3.69
C ILE A 167 -14.93 15.33 3.63
N TYR A 168 -13.76 14.91 3.17
CA TYR A 168 -12.54 15.71 3.15
C TYR A 168 -12.29 16.45 1.81
N GLN A 169 -13.29 16.50 0.94
CA GLN A 169 -13.23 17.26 -0.33
C GLN A 169 -13.31 18.77 -0.13
#